data_9a0af1d94c7d10a35a279c09aab9f34f
#
_entry.id   9a0af1d94c7d10a35a279c09aab9f34f
#
_cell.length_a   1.000
_cell.length_b   1.000
_cell.length_c   1.000
_cell.angle_alpha   90.00
_cell.angle_beta   90.00
_cell.angle_gamma   90.00
#
_symmetry.space_group_name_H-M   'P 1'
#
loop_
_entity.id
_entity.type
_entity.pdbx_description
1 polymer ?
#
loop_
_entity_poly.entity_id
_entity_poly.type
_entity_poly.pdbx_seq_one_letter_code
_entity_poly.pdbx_strand_id
1 'polypeptide(L)'
;MTIQEKLFTVQQKLKVQKSNYNEFGKYSYRSAEDIEAAVKPLLAEAKCVLTLSDELMLIGNRYYVEATASITDFDGNTISVKAFAREEEVKKGMDASQITGAVSSYSRKYALSGLFSIDNTKDADTMDNTEKKAPKEDLPISVDEAKNLENLIKSAPGKSTYEERLAGCLKKVGGKDIADLKQSQYQFLVKLLTKASAK
;
A
#
# COMPACT_ATOMS: atom_id res chain seq x y z
N MET A 1 4.53 34.11 -25.54
CA MET A 1 4.58 32.63 -25.29
C MET A 1 3.16 32.12 -25.17
N THR A 2 2.81 31.11 -25.93
CA THR A 2 1.52 30.42 -25.81
C THR A 2 1.44 29.66 -24.47
N ILE A 3 0.23 29.28 -24.04
CA ILE A 3 0.05 28.49 -22.84
C ILE A 3 0.77 27.13 -22.94
N GLN A 4 0.85 26.55 -24.15
CA GLN A 4 1.58 25.30 -24.43
C GLN A 4 3.10 25.46 -24.21
N GLU A 5 3.69 26.57 -24.70
CA GLU A 5 5.12 26.87 -24.49
C GLU A 5 5.43 27.13 -23.01
N LYS A 6 4.50 27.77 -22.28
CA LYS A 6 4.60 27.97 -20.83
C LYS A 6 4.57 26.64 -20.08
N LEU A 7 3.58 25.77 -20.41
CA LEU A 7 3.49 24.43 -19.82
C LEU A 7 4.73 23.59 -20.11
N PHE A 8 5.18 23.57 -21.35
CA PHE A 8 6.42 22.87 -21.74
C PHE A 8 7.61 23.32 -20.89
N THR A 9 7.78 24.63 -20.71
CA THR A 9 8.87 25.17 -19.88
C THR A 9 8.79 24.70 -18.42
N VAL A 10 7.56 24.69 -17.86
CA VAL A 10 7.32 24.19 -16.50
C VAL A 10 7.66 22.71 -16.41
N GLN A 11 7.19 21.90 -17.37
CA GLN A 11 7.44 20.43 -17.39
C GLN A 11 8.94 20.11 -17.47
N GLN A 12 9.73 20.87 -18.24
CA GLN A 12 11.18 20.67 -18.36
C GLN A 12 11.95 21.00 -17.07
N LYS A 13 11.50 22.01 -16.34
CA LYS A 13 12.16 22.48 -15.12
C LYS A 13 11.70 21.73 -13.86
N LEU A 14 10.48 21.19 -13.85
CA LEU A 14 9.85 20.60 -12.68
C LEU A 14 10.57 19.33 -12.25
N LYS A 15 11.01 19.31 -11.00
CA LYS A 15 11.56 18.12 -10.35
C LYS A 15 10.86 17.95 -9.01
N VAL A 16 10.15 16.85 -8.84
CA VAL A 16 9.45 16.51 -7.59
C VAL A 16 10.05 15.23 -7.03
N GLN A 17 10.70 15.35 -5.89
CA GLN A 17 11.25 14.18 -5.21
C GLN A 17 10.15 13.36 -4.52
N LYS A 18 10.36 12.05 -4.36
CA LYS A 18 9.52 11.18 -3.55
C LYS A 18 9.97 11.33 -2.09
N SER A 19 9.41 12.33 -1.40
CA SER A 19 9.79 12.72 -0.03
C SER A 19 9.07 11.91 1.05
N ASN A 20 7.93 11.31 0.73
CA ASN A 20 7.14 10.53 1.65
C ASN A 20 7.47 9.04 1.55
N TYR A 21 7.35 8.32 2.67
CA TYR A 21 7.55 6.88 2.71
C TYR A 21 6.30 6.19 3.26
N ASN A 22 5.82 5.18 2.55
CA ASN A 22 4.73 4.34 3.00
C ASN A 22 5.32 3.10 3.69
N GLU A 23 5.25 3.08 5.02
CA GLU A 23 5.75 1.98 5.87
C GLU A 23 5.06 0.65 5.57
N PHE A 24 3.77 0.68 5.26
CA PHE A 24 2.98 -0.51 4.97
C PHE A 24 3.34 -1.12 3.61
N GLY A 25 3.38 -0.29 2.57
CA GLY A 25 3.74 -0.70 1.21
C GLY A 25 5.24 -0.77 0.93
N LYS A 26 6.09 -0.23 1.84
CA LYS A 26 7.55 -0.16 1.72
C LYS A 26 8.03 0.52 0.44
N TYR A 27 7.40 1.63 0.06
CA TYR A 27 7.79 2.43 -1.09
C TYR A 27 7.78 3.93 -0.77
N SER A 28 8.63 4.67 -1.48
CA SER A 28 8.62 6.14 -1.43
C SER A 28 7.65 6.70 -2.46
N TYR A 29 6.90 7.72 -2.08
CA TYR A 29 5.94 8.39 -2.95
C TYR A 29 6.00 9.91 -2.78
N ARG A 30 5.34 10.63 -3.68
CA ARG A 30 5.08 12.07 -3.60
C ARG A 30 3.59 12.30 -3.42
N SER A 31 3.21 13.26 -2.61
CA SER A 31 1.83 13.69 -2.43
C SER A 31 1.42 14.73 -3.48
N ALA A 32 0.14 15.07 -3.54
CA ALA A 32 -0.33 16.19 -4.37
C ALA A 32 0.31 17.51 -3.90
N GLU A 33 0.41 17.70 -2.60
CA GLU A 33 1.00 18.87 -1.95
C GLU A 33 2.48 19.04 -2.30
N ASP A 34 3.25 17.94 -2.41
CA ASP A 34 4.66 18.00 -2.85
C ASP A 34 4.77 18.52 -4.28
N ILE A 35 3.85 18.10 -5.17
CA ILE A 35 3.80 18.57 -6.56
C ILE A 35 3.42 20.03 -6.60
N GLU A 36 2.38 20.44 -5.87
CA GLU A 36 1.94 21.84 -5.78
C GLU A 36 3.05 22.76 -5.26
N ALA A 37 3.75 22.34 -4.20
CA ALA A 37 4.87 23.10 -3.64
C ALA A 37 6.01 23.28 -4.64
N ALA A 38 6.36 22.24 -5.37
CA ALA A 38 7.45 22.26 -6.35
C ALA A 38 7.11 23.07 -7.61
N VAL A 39 5.83 23.07 -8.04
CA VAL A 39 5.42 23.76 -9.26
C VAL A 39 5.16 25.26 -9.06
N LYS A 40 4.75 25.69 -7.85
CA LYS A 40 4.40 27.10 -7.55
C LYS A 40 5.42 28.13 -8.03
N PRO A 41 6.73 28.02 -7.75
CA PRO A 41 7.73 28.99 -8.22
C PRO A 41 7.83 29.00 -9.75
N LEU A 42 7.72 27.85 -10.42
CA LEU A 42 7.78 27.75 -11.88
C LEU A 42 6.56 28.36 -12.55
N LEU A 43 5.39 28.22 -11.95
CA LEU A 43 4.15 28.86 -12.44
C LEU A 43 4.21 30.38 -12.28
N ALA A 44 4.81 30.88 -11.21
CA ALA A 44 5.02 32.32 -11.03
C ALA A 44 5.94 32.88 -12.14
N GLU A 45 7.04 32.20 -12.48
CA GLU A 45 7.90 32.55 -13.61
C GLU A 45 7.15 32.53 -14.95
N ALA A 46 6.31 31.49 -15.15
CA ALA A 46 5.52 31.32 -16.37
C ALA A 46 4.29 32.23 -16.45
N LYS A 47 3.97 32.98 -15.39
CA LYS A 47 2.75 33.82 -15.27
C LYS A 47 1.49 32.99 -15.49
N CYS A 48 1.39 31.85 -14.79
CA CYS A 48 0.24 30.97 -14.84
C CYS A 48 -0.31 30.72 -13.44
N VAL A 49 -1.60 30.46 -13.37
CA VAL A 49 -2.30 30.06 -12.14
C VAL A 49 -2.66 28.58 -12.25
N LEU A 50 -2.42 27.81 -11.18
CA LEU A 50 -2.90 26.44 -11.03
C LEU A 50 -4.20 26.45 -10.22
N THR A 51 -5.21 25.76 -10.71
CA THR A 51 -6.44 25.47 -9.98
C THR A 51 -6.69 23.97 -9.94
N LEU A 52 -7.25 23.51 -8.82
CA LEU A 52 -7.70 22.13 -8.62
C LEU A 52 -9.17 22.15 -8.23
N SER A 53 -9.96 21.31 -8.87
CA SER A 53 -11.36 21.07 -8.50
C SER A 53 -11.67 19.59 -8.50
N ASP A 54 -12.63 19.20 -7.68
CA ASP A 54 -13.10 17.81 -7.58
C ASP A 54 -14.60 17.76 -7.85
N GLU A 55 -15.02 16.71 -8.55
CA GLU A 55 -16.43 16.36 -8.75
C GLU A 55 -16.67 14.91 -8.34
N LEU A 56 -17.80 14.65 -7.69
CA LEU A 56 -18.25 13.30 -7.39
C LEU A 56 -19.04 12.76 -8.57
N MET A 57 -18.64 11.58 -9.05
CA MET A 57 -19.29 10.92 -10.17
C MET A 57 -19.77 9.53 -9.77
N LEU A 58 -21.02 9.21 -10.15
CA LEU A 58 -21.56 7.85 -10.04
C LEU A 58 -21.41 7.15 -11.39
N ILE A 59 -20.58 6.12 -11.44
CA ILE A 59 -20.36 5.29 -12.64
C ILE A 59 -20.84 3.86 -12.33
N GLY A 60 -21.92 3.43 -12.96
CA GLY A 60 -22.62 2.22 -12.60
C GLY A 60 -23.20 2.34 -11.17
N ASN A 61 -22.72 1.52 -10.25
CA ASN A 61 -23.11 1.54 -8.83
C ASN A 61 -21.96 1.97 -7.90
N ARG A 62 -20.98 2.72 -8.42
CA ARG A 62 -19.78 3.08 -7.67
C ARG A 62 -19.48 4.57 -7.78
N TYR A 63 -19.05 5.16 -6.66
CA TYR A 63 -18.63 6.54 -6.61
C TYR A 63 -17.15 6.69 -6.97
N TYR A 64 -16.87 7.75 -7.72
CA TYR A 64 -15.52 8.19 -8.08
C TYR A 64 -15.37 9.67 -7.78
N VAL A 65 -14.18 10.07 -7.39
CA VAL A 65 -13.77 11.47 -7.36
C VAL A 65 -13.02 11.73 -8.66
N GLU A 66 -13.55 12.64 -9.49
CA GLU A 66 -12.85 13.20 -10.65
C GLU A 66 -12.13 14.47 -10.20
N ALA A 67 -10.80 14.47 -10.23
CA ALA A 67 -10.02 15.67 -10.02
C ALA A 67 -9.64 16.30 -11.36
N THR A 68 -9.80 17.61 -11.47
CA THR A 68 -9.34 18.41 -12.61
C THR A 68 -8.21 19.34 -12.17
N ALA A 69 -7.02 19.17 -12.76
CA ALA A 69 -5.91 20.10 -12.62
C ALA A 69 -5.84 21.00 -13.86
N SER A 70 -5.86 22.32 -13.65
CA SER A 70 -5.87 23.31 -14.74
C SER A 70 -4.81 24.37 -14.52
N ILE A 71 -4.04 24.70 -15.56
CA ILE A 71 -3.23 25.90 -15.60
C ILE A 71 -3.88 26.93 -16.52
N THR A 72 -3.94 28.17 -16.06
CA THR A 72 -4.50 29.29 -16.82
C THR A 72 -3.48 30.43 -16.86
N ASP A 73 -3.21 30.99 -18.04
CA ASP A 73 -2.37 32.18 -18.15
C ASP A 73 -3.19 33.49 -17.95
N PHE A 74 -2.50 34.61 -17.87
CA PHE A 74 -3.17 35.90 -17.65
C PHE A 74 -3.98 36.39 -18.85
N ASP A 75 -3.86 35.75 -20.01
CA ASP A 75 -4.68 36.02 -21.20
C ASP A 75 -5.96 35.14 -21.20
N GLY A 76 -6.14 34.27 -20.18
CA GLY A 76 -7.31 33.41 -20.03
C GLY A 76 -7.21 32.06 -20.75
N ASN A 77 -6.08 31.75 -21.40
CA ASN A 77 -5.89 30.45 -22.03
C ASN A 77 -5.67 29.38 -20.98
N THR A 78 -6.33 28.23 -21.12
CA THR A 78 -6.33 27.15 -20.12
C THR A 78 -5.98 25.80 -20.75
N ILE A 79 -5.18 25.02 -20.03
CA ILE A 79 -4.95 23.59 -20.29
C ILE A 79 -5.34 22.82 -19.03
N SER A 80 -6.11 21.74 -19.21
CA SER A 80 -6.63 20.95 -18.11
C SER A 80 -6.38 19.45 -18.34
N VAL A 81 -6.13 18.72 -17.25
CA VAL A 81 -6.06 17.26 -17.24
C VAL A 81 -6.93 16.73 -16.09
N LYS A 82 -7.65 15.67 -16.36
CA LYS A 82 -8.54 15.00 -15.40
C LYS A 82 -7.97 13.65 -15.00
N ALA A 83 -8.22 13.25 -13.76
CA ALA A 83 -7.94 11.91 -13.26
C ALA A 83 -9.04 11.46 -12.30
N PHE A 84 -9.22 10.15 -12.21
CA PHE A 84 -10.27 9.54 -11.41
C PHE A 84 -9.67 8.65 -10.33
N ALA A 85 -10.31 8.65 -9.16
CA ALA A 85 -10.05 7.65 -8.15
C ALA A 85 -11.39 7.12 -7.62
N ARG A 86 -11.48 5.80 -7.45
CA ARG A 86 -12.68 5.16 -6.94
C ARG A 86 -12.77 5.34 -5.43
N GLU A 87 -13.95 5.71 -4.96
CA GLU A 87 -14.28 5.77 -3.53
C GLU A 87 -14.73 4.40 -3.02
N GLU A 88 -14.15 3.94 -1.93
CA GLU A 88 -14.62 2.75 -1.22
C GLU A 88 -15.74 3.14 -0.25
N GLU A 89 -16.81 2.34 -0.18
CA GLU A 89 -17.93 2.61 0.72
C GLU A 89 -17.54 2.52 2.19
N VAL A 90 -16.65 1.59 2.52
CA VAL A 90 -16.18 1.35 3.88
C VAL A 90 -14.70 0.99 3.86
N LYS A 91 -13.92 1.68 4.70
CA LYS A 91 -12.51 1.36 4.92
C LYS A 91 -12.21 1.29 6.41
N LYS A 92 -11.70 0.17 6.87
CA LYS A 92 -11.37 -0.05 8.29
C LYS A 92 -10.42 1.06 8.81
N GLY A 93 -10.85 1.73 9.89
CA GLY A 93 -10.06 2.78 10.54
C GLY A 93 -10.19 4.18 9.92
N MET A 94 -11.13 4.38 9.00
CA MET A 94 -11.45 5.68 8.41
C MET A 94 -12.95 5.95 8.50
N ASP A 95 -13.32 7.18 8.79
CA ASP A 95 -14.71 7.65 8.63
C ASP A 95 -14.99 8.04 7.16
N ALA A 96 -16.26 8.29 6.84
CA ALA A 96 -16.68 8.62 5.46
C ALA A 96 -15.95 9.83 4.90
N SER A 97 -15.80 10.90 5.69
CA SER A 97 -15.12 12.12 5.25
C SER A 97 -13.63 11.90 4.99
N GLN A 98 -12.99 11.05 5.82
CA GLN A 98 -11.59 10.66 5.62
C GLN A 98 -11.41 9.83 4.35
N ILE A 99 -12.37 8.95 4.01
CA ILE A 99 -12.32 8.15 2.78
C ILE A 99 -12.37 9.09 1.58
N THR A 100 -13.36 9.98 1.50
CA THR A 100 -13.50 10.96 0.41
C THR A 100 -12.27 11.85 0.30
N GLY A 101 -11.76 12.39 1.42
CA GLY A 101 -10.56 13.22 1.43
C GLY A 101 -9.31 12.49 0.92
N ALA A 102 -9.12 11.23 1.30
CA ALA A 102 -8.01 10.41 0.81
C ALA A 102 -8.11 10.13 -0.70
N VAL A 103 -9.33 9.89 -1.20
CA VAL A 103 -9.59 9.65 -2.63
C VAL A 103 -9.39 10.93 -3.43
N SER A 104 -9.83 12.09 -2.92
CA SER A 104 -9.57 13.41 -3.50
C SER A 104 -8.06 13.66 -3.64
N SER A 105 -7.28 13.52 -2.58
CA SER A 105 -5.82 13.68 -2.64
C SER A 105 -5.17 12.74 -3.65
N TYR A 106 -5.68 11.51 -3.77
CA TYR A 106 -5.18 10.52 -4.72
C TYR A 106 -5.47 10.93 -6.17
N SER A 107 -6.72 11.30 -6.50
CA SER A 107 -7.10 11.74 -7.85
C SER A 107 -6.37 13.02 -8.26
N ARG A 108 -6.24 14.01 -7.36
CA ARG A 108 -5.47 15.25 -7.60
C ARG A 108 -4.00 14.95 -7.92
N LYS A 109 -3.38 14.03 -7.20
CA LYS A 109 -1.99 13.62 -7.49
C LYS A 109 -1.84 13.13 -8.93
N TYR A 110 -2.78 12.32 -9.42
CA TYR A 110 -2.73 11.81 -10.79
C TYR A 110 -3.06 12.88 -11.82
N ALA A 111 -4.02 13.76 -11.56
CA ALA A 111 -4.31 14.88 -12.45
C ALA A 111 -3.09 15.81 -12.60
N LEU A 112 -2.43 16.16 -11.49
CA LEU A 112 -1.19 16.94 -11.49
C LEU A 112 -0.05 16.21 -12.21
N SER A 113 0.11 14.92 -11.95
CA SER A 113 1.15 14.12 -12.61
C SER A 113 0.96 14.06 -14.12
N GLY A 114 -0.28 13.94 -14.59
CA GLY A 114 -0.62 13.99 -16.01
C GLY A 114 -0.39 15.36 -16.62
N LEU A 115 -0.84 16.43 -15.96
CA LEU A 115 -0.68 17.80 -16.44
C LEU A 115 0.80 18.22 -16.59
N PHE A 116 1.61 17.86 -15.61
CA PHE A 116 3.04 18.23 -15.59
C PHE A 116 3.97 17.15 -16.14
N SER A 117 3.44 16.06 -16.73
CA SER A 117 4.22 14.93 -17.26
C SER A 117 5.28 14.42 -16.29
N ILE A 118 4.87 14.25 -15.01
CA ILE A 118 5.79 13.79 -13.98
C ILE A 118 6.05 12.30 -14.16
N ASP A 119 7.31 11.94 -14.35
CA ASP A 119 7.73 10.54 -14.50
C ASP A 119 7.50 9.74 -13.20
N ASN A 120 6.74 8.68 -13.32
CA ASN A 120 6.37 7.77 -12.24
C ASN A 120 7.22 6.47 -12.25
N THR A 121 8.49 6.54 -12.62
CA THR A 121 9.38 5.37 -12.51
C THR A 121 9.28 4.75 -11.11
N LYS A 122 8.74 3.54 -11.02
CA LYS A 122 8.34 2.79 -9.81
C LYS A 122 7.10 3.38 -9.12
N ASP A 123 5.94 3.34 -9.79
CA ASP A 123 4.66 3.69 -9.17
C ASP A 123 4.12 2.53 -8.32
N ALA A 124 3.30 2.88 -7.33
CA ALA A 124 2.56 1.91 -6.51
C ALA A 124 1.65 0.98 -7.35
N ASP A 125 1.25 1.42 -8.53
CA ASP A 125 0.42 0.66 -9.47
C ASP A 125 1.17 -0.53 -10.12
N THR A 126 2.50 -0.54 -10.07
CA THR A 126 3.33 -1.68 -10.49
C THR A 126 3.64 -2.65 -9.35
N MET A 127 3.26 -2.31 -8.12
CA MET A 127 3.39 -3.19 -6.98
C MET A 127 2.15 -4.08 -6.89
N ASP A 128 2.37 -5.37 -6.83
CA ASP A 128 1.32 -6.35 -6.55
C ASP A 128 0.70 -6.06 -5.17
N ASN A 129 -0.36 -5.26 -5.18
CA ASN A 129 -1.20 -4.98 -4.03
C ASN A 129 -2.23 -6.10 -3.79
N THR A 130 -2.09 -7.26 -4.45
CA THR A 130 -2.85 -8.43 -4.05
C THR A 130 -2.56 -8.64 -2.56
N GLU A 131 -3.59 -8.55 -1.78
CA GLU A 131 -3.61 -8.59 -0.32
C GLU A 131 -2.44 -9.40 0.24
N LYS A 132 -1.39 -8.72 0.73
CA LYS A 132 -0.66 -9.29 1.85
C LYS A 132 -1.72 -9.37 2.94
N LYS A 133 -2.32 -10.58 3.05
CA LYS A 133 -3.25 -10.91 4.13
C LYS A 133 -2.77 -10.20 5.36
N ALA A 134 -3.63 -9.38 5.94
CA ALA A 134 -3.39 -8.79 7.27
C ALA A 134 -2.71 -9.87 8.10
N PRO A 135 -1.72 -9.57 8.95
CA PRO A 135 -1.08 -10.60 9.75
C PRO A 135 -2.23 -11.43 10.30
N LYS A 136 -2.35 -12.70 9.85
CA LYS A 136 -3.37 -13.59 10.40
C LYS A 136 -3.16 -13.48 11.89
N GLU A 137 -4.19 -13.04 12.62
CA GLU A 137 -4.15 -13.18 14.06
C GLU A 137 -3.62 -14.57 14.31
N ASP A 138 -2.50 -14.67 15.03
CA ASP A 138 -1.82 -15.93 15.27
C ASP A 138 -2.67 -16.70 16.26
N LEU A 139 -3.74 -17.29 15.73
CA LEU A 139 -4.80 -17.96 16.48
C LEU A 139 -4.23 -19.20 17.19
N PRO A 140 -4.79 -19.59 18.32
CA PRO A 140 -4.47 -20.86 18.96
C PRO A 140 -4.71 -22.02 17.97
N ILE A 141 -3.93 -23.09 18.11
CA ILE A 141 -4.13 -24.32 17.33
C ILE A 141 -5.42 -25.05 17.77
N SER A 142 -6.01 -25.79 16.85
CA SER A 142 -7.15 -26.65 17.15
C SER A 142 -6.72 -27.91 17.90
N VAL A 143 -7.67 -28.57 18.54
CA VAL A 143 -7.43 -29.86 19.24
C VAL A 143 -6.89 -30.93 18.27
N ASP A 144 -7.33 -30.93 17.03
CA ASP A 144 -6.87 -31.90 16.03
C ASP A 144 -5.42 -31.59 15.57
N GLU A 145 -5.06 -30.34 15.47
CA GLU A 145 -3.69 -29.89 15.18
C GLU A 145 -2.74 -30.24 16.36
N ALA A 146 -3.18 -30.07 17.58
CA ALA A 146 -2.43 -30.48 18.76
C ALA A 146 -2.14 -32.01 18.75
N LYS A 147 -3.16 -32.83 18.49
CA LYS A 147 -3.01 -34.29 18.34
C LYS A 147 -2.08 -34.67 17.18
N ASN A 148 -2.19 -33.98 16.05
CA ASN A 148 -1.30 -34.21 14.92
C ASN A 148 0.16 -33.91 15.28
N LEU A 149 0.43 -32.81 15.99
CA LEU A 149 1.78 -32.46 16.43
C LEU A 149 2.35 -33.47 17.42
N GLU A 150 1.52 -33.94 18.37
CA GLU A 150 1.93 -35.02 19.28
C GLU A 150 2.35 -36.28 18.53
N ASN A 151 1.56 -36.70 17.53
CA ASN A 151 1.86 -37.88 16.73
C ASN A 151 3.17 -37.72 15.94
N LEU A 152 3.41 -36.53 15.38
CA LEU A 152 4.68 -36.22 14.70
C LEU A 152 5.87 -36.24 15.64
N ILE A 153 5.73 -35.75 16.88
CA ILE A 153 6.78 -35.81 17.89
C ILE A 153 7.06 -37.26 18.32
N LYS A 154 6.01 -38.09 18.47
CA LYS A 154 6.13 -39.52 18.81
C LYS A 154 6.84 -40.31 17.73
N SER A 155 6.52 -40.02 16.46
CA SER A 155 7.10 -40.74 15.30
C SER A 155 8.45 -40.20 14.84
N ALA A 156 8.95 -39.10 15.41
CA ALA A 156 10.21 -38.50 15.00
C ALA A 156 11.39 -39.45 15.25
N PRO A 157 12.34 -39.60 14.29
CA PRO A 157 13.47 -40.52 14.44
C PRO A 157 14.46 -40.06 15.52
N GLY A 158 15.12 -41.00 16.18
CA GLY A 158 16.17 -40.72 17.16
C GLY A 158 16.01 -41.52 18.46
N LYS A 159 17.04 -41.48 19.33
CA LYS A 159 17.10 -42.23 20.58
C LYS A 159 16.47 -41.51 21.79
N SER A 160 16.00 -40.27 21.63
CA SER A 160 15.42 -39.42 22.68
C SER A 160 14.02 -39.91 23.06
N THR A 161 13.62 -39.71 24.30
CA THR A 161 12.26 -39.99 24.78
C THR A 161 11.25 -39.01 24.19
N TYR A 162 9.96 -39.32 24.28
CA TYR A 162 8.90 -38.39 23.86
C TYR A 162 8.99 -37.07 24.61
N GLU A 163 9.19 -37.12 25.93
CA GLU A 163 9.28 -35.95 26.81
C GLU A 163 10.44 -35.03 26.44
N GLU A 164 11.60 -35.61 26.14
CA GLU A 164 12.78 -34.82 25.69
C GLU A 164 12.55 -34.16 24.36
N ARG A 165 11.90 -34.82 23.40
CA ARG A 165 11.55 -34.27 22.09
C ARG A 165 10.51 -33.16 22.20
N LEU A 166 9.48 -33.39 23.04
CA LEU A 166 8.45 -32.39 23.33
C LEU A 166 9.06 -31.13 23.94
N ALA A 167 9.88 -31.30 24.98
CA ALA A 167 10.57 -30.17 25.63
C ALA A 167 11.47 -29.41 24.62
N GLY A 168 12.17 -30.12 23.75
CA GLY A 168 13.00 -29.55 22.70
C GLY A 168 12.18 -28.76 21.66
N CYS A 169 11.01 -29.24 21.26
CA CYS A 169 10.10 -28.56 20.35
C CYS A 169 9.52 -27.31 20.99
N LEU A 170 9.00 -27.39 22.20
CA LEU A 170 8.43 -26.26 22.93
C LEU A 170 9.46 -25.16 23.18
N LYS A 171 10.68 -25.54 23.58
CA LYS A 171 11.79 -24.59 23.77
C LYS A 171 12.12 -23.80 22.49
N LYS A 172 12.07 -24.44 21.31
CA LYS A 172 12.37 -23.78 20.01
C LYS A 172 11.36 -22.71 19.61
N VAL A 173 10.13 -22.84 20.06
CA VAL A 173 9.04 -21.91 19.72
C VAL A 173 8.64 -21.03 20.90
N GLY A 174 9.29 -21.17 22.05
CA GLY A 174 8.96 -20.41 23.27
C GLY A 174 7.58 -20.76 23.85
N GLY A 175 7.06 -21.97 23.54
CA GLY A 175 5.80 -22.50 24.09
C GLY A 175 6.00 -23.19 25.44
N LYS A 176 4.90 -23.24 26.23
CA LYS A 176 4.88 -23.97 27.51
C LYS A 176 4.14 -25.31 27.39
N ASP A 177 3.12 -25.36 26.56
CA ASP A 177 2.31 -26.55 26.30
C ASP A 177 1.93 -26.59 24.81
N ILE A 178 1.63 -27.78 24.27
CA ILE A 178 1.14 -27.94 22.89
C ILE A 178 -0.20 -27.26 22.73
N ALA A 179 -1.09 -27.33 23.70
CA ALA A 179 -2.42 -26.77 23.64
C ALA A 179 -2.42 -25.22 23.57
N ASP A 180 -1.35 -24.58 24.05
CA ASP A 180 -1.22 -23.12 24.07
C ASP A 180 -0.48 -22.58 22.82
N LEU A 181 -0.06 -23.43 21.89
CA LEU A 181 0.66 -23.03 20.71
C LEU A 181 -0.25 -22.25 19.74
N LYS A 182 0.36 -21.33 19.02
CA LYS A 182 -0.26 -20.57 17.95
C LYS A 182 0.00 -21.19 16.58
N GLN A 183 -0.78 -20.84 15.59
CA GLN A 183 -0.69 -21.37 14.23
C GLN A 183 0.71 -21.23 13.61
N SER A 184 1.40 -20.11 13.83
CA SER A 184 2.76 -19.90 13.34
C SER A 184 3.76 -20.88 13.95
N GLN A 185 3.64 -21.14 15.26
CA GLN A 185 4.49 -22.06 16.01
C GLN A 185 4.25 -23.51 15.58
N TYR A 186 2.99 -23.90 15.41
CA TYR A 186 2.57 -25.19 14.89
C TYR A 186 3.17 -25.47 13.51
N GLN A 187 2.95 -24.56 12.55
CA GLN A 187 3.47 -24.71 11.19
C GLN A 187 5.00 -24.82 11.15
N PHE A 188 5.70 -24.09 12.00
CA PHE A 188 7.15 -24.20 12.13
C PHE A 188 7.57 -25.59 12.62
N LEU A 189 6.92 -26.11 13.66
CA LEU A 189 7.25 -27.41 14.23
C LEU A 189 6.91 -28.56 13.28
N VAL A 190 5.77 -28.52 12.59
CA VAL A 190 5.40 -29.50 11.57
C VAL A 190 6.47 -29.57 10.48
N LYS A 191 6.87 -28.39 9.94
CA LYS A 191 7.91 -28.32 8.90
C LYS A 191 9.28 -28.85 9.38
N LEU A 192 9.61 -28.62 10.64
CA LEU A 192 10.84 -29.11 11.24
C LEU A 192 10.83 -30.63 11.36
N LEU A 193 9.74 -31.21 11.88
CA LEU A 193 9.60 -32.66 12.15
C LEU A 193 9.50 -33.48 10.87
N THR A 194 8.73 -32.98 9.86
CA THR A 194 8.62 -33.65 8.55
C THR A 194 9.95 -33.68 7.79
N LYS A 195 10.78 -32.62 7.89
CA LYS A 195 12.13 -32.64 7.33
C LYS A 195 13.08 -33.61 8.05
N ALA A 196 12.89 -33.84 9.32
CA ALA A 196 13.70 -34.79 10.09
C ALA A 196 13.34 -36.25 9.78
N SER A 197 12.09 -36.51 9.39
CA SER A 197 11.61 -37.86 9.00
C SER A 197 11.95 -38.26 7.57
N ALA A 198 12.40 -37.30 6.73
CA ALA A 198 12.74 -37.50 5.32
C ALA A 198 14.26 -37.75 5.08
N LYS A 199 15.04 -37.81 6.15
CA LYS A 199 16.47 -38.15 6.15
C LYS A 199 16.69 -39.51 6.85
#